data_d21e6fe9be42a2cdf0fb439369b97233
#
_entry.id   d21e6fe9be42a2cdf0fb439369b97233
#
_cell.length_a   1.000
_cell.length_b   1.000
_cell.length_c   1.000
_cell.angle_alpha   90.00
_cell.angle_beta   90.00
_cell.angle_gamma   90.00
#
_symmetry.space_group_name_H-M   'P 1'
#
loop_
_entity.id
_entity.type
_entity.pdbx_description
1 polymer ?
#
loop_
_entity_poly.entity_id
_entity_poly.type
_entity_poly.pdbx_seq_one_letter_code
_entity_poly.pdbx_strand_id
1 'polypeptide(L)'
;MENLSEQEQVRRQSLQAMRDMGIDPYPAAEYEVTGYSTDIKKGFVDRAEGEPEPEAKWFTGKQVRIAGRLMSKRIMGKASFIEIQDSKGRIQVYVSRDDIQEAVAEGEAAPLTVEQQMYNVVFKKLLDIGDFIGIEGFVFRTQMGEISVHAKKLTVLAKSLKPLPIVKYKDGVAYDGFNDPEQRYRQRYVDLVVNEGVKDTFLKRAAILRTMRQVFDEAGYTEVETPILQQIAGGASARPFITHHNSLDVDMYLRIATELYLKRLIVGGFEGVYEIGRNFRNEGMDRNHNPEFTCMELYVQYKDYNWMMSFTEQLLEKIAIAVNGGTKVQIGDHEVDFKAPYRRLPILDAIKEKTGLDLASMDEDAIRAEAKKLGVEDTEHMGKGKLIDEIFGETCEGTFIQPTFITDYPVEMSPLTKLHRSKPGLTERFELMVNGKELANAYSELNDPIDQYNRFVEQMKLADKGDDEAMVIDHDFMRALEYGMPPTSGIGIGIDRLAMFMTGQPTIQEVLLFPTMKPEVN
;
A
#
# COMPACT_ATOMS: atom_id res chain seq x y z
N MET A 1 -33.94 -10.33 -9.35
CA MET A 1 -33.42 -11.40 -8.44
C MET A 1 -32.15 -11.91 -9.07
N GLU A 2 -31.01 -11.80 -8.37
CA GLU A 2 -29.73 -12.32 -8.83
C GLU A 2 -29.87 -13.82 -9.15
N ASN A 3 -29.34 -14.27 -10.28
CA ASN A 3 -29.27 -15.69 -10.62
C ASN A 3 -28.23 -16.35 -9.68
N LEU A 4 -28.68 -16.86 -8.54
CA LEU A 4 -27.84 -17.56 -7.57
C LEU A 4 -27.36 -18.90 -8.14
N SER A 5 -26.10 -19.18 -8.02
CA SER A 5 -25.53 -20.50 -8.31
C SER A 5 -26.16 -21.58 -7.40
N GLU A 6 -26.10 -22.83 -7.82
CA GLU A 6 -26.58 -23.96 -7.01
C GLU A 6 -25.92 -23.97 -5.61
N GLN A 7 -24.62 -23.73 -5.53
CA GLN A 7 -23.92 -23.67 -4.25
C GLN A 7 -24.39 -22.52 -3.35
N GLU A 8 -24.69 -21.36 -3.92
CA GLU A 8 -25.22 -20.23 -3.14
C GLU A 8 -26.64 -20.51 -2.63
N GLN A 9 -27.46 -21.26 -3.40
CA GLN A 9 -28.78 -21.70 -2.97
C GLN A 9 -28.68 -22.69 -1.80
N VAL A 10 -27.80 -23.71 -1.90
CA VAL A 10 -27.56 -24.70 -0.84
C VAL A 10 -27.10 -24.01 0.45
N ARG A 11 -26.17 -23.04 0.37
CA ARG A 11 -25.70 -22.30 1.54
C ARG A 11 -26.81 -21.49 2.23
N ARG A 12 -27.73 -20.91 1.47
CA ARG A 12 -28.92 -20.23 2.02
C ARG A 12 -29.88 -21.19 2.68
N GLN A 13 -30.02 -22.41 2.14
CA GLN A 13 -30.80 -23.48 2.80
C GLN A 13 -30.13 -23.89 4.11
N SER A 14 -28.81 -24.06 4.14
CA SER A 14 -28.06 -24.37 5.36
C SER A 14 -28.21 -23.26 6.39
N LEU A 15 -28.18 -21.99 5.96
CA LEU A 15 -28.43 -20.83 6.82
C LEU A 15 -29.81 -20.90 7.47
N GLN A 16 -30.86 -21.19 6.68
CA GLN A 16 -32.21 -21.28 7.20
C GLN A 16 -32.33 -22.45 8.17
N ALA A 17 -31.77 -23.61 7.83
CA ALA A 17 -31.78 -24.78 8.71
C ALA A 17 -31.08 -24.50 10.07
N MET A 18 -30.00 -23.74 10.10
CA MET A 18 -29.38 -23.30 11.37
C MET A 18 -30.36 -22.46 12.20
N ARG A 19 -31.04 -21.51 11.57
CA ARG A 19 -32.04 -20.65 12.26
C ARG A 19 -33.21 -21.46 12.80
N ASP A 20 -33.69 -22.42 12.02
CA ASP A 20 -34.81 -23.32 12.42
C ASP A 20 -34.41 -24.21 13.62
N MET A 21 -33.12 -24.51 13.78
CA MET A 21 -32.56 -25.20 14.94
C MET A 21 -32.30 -24.27 16.13
N GLY A 22 -32.54 -22.95 16.02
CA GLY A 22 -32.27 -21.97 17.08
C GLY A 22 -30.81 -21.51 17.17
N ILE A 23 -29.97 -21.84 16.15
CA ILE A 23 -28.61 -21.34 16.06
C ILE A 23 -28.64 -19.96 15.39
N ASP A 24 -28.08 -18.94 16.04
CA ASP A 24 -27.81 -17.67 15.38
C ASP A 24 -26.55 -17.81 14.51
N PRO A 25 -26.65 -17.73 13.17
CA PRO A 25 -25.50 -17.89 12.29
C PRO A 25 -24.66 -16.62 12.17
N TYR A 26 -25.05 -15.53 12.83
CA TYR A 26 -24.35 -14.25 12.86
C TYR A 26 -24.41 -13.60 14.25
N PRO A 27 -23.90 -14.26 15.31
CA PRO A 27 -24.01 -13.76 16.67
C PRO A 27 -23.28 -12.43 16.84
N ALA A 28 -23.92 -11.51 17.56
CA ALA A 28 -23.29 -10.24 17.94
C ALA A 28 -22.41 -10.34 19.18
N ALA A 29 -22.50 -11.46 19.92
CA ALA A 29 -21.75 -11.65 21.15
C ALA A 29 -20.24 -11.76 20.89
N GLU A 30 -19.45 -11.20 21.80
CA GLU A 30 -18.00 -11.36 21.78
C GLU A 30 -17.61 -12.85 21.86
N TYR A 31 -16.65 -13.25 21.03
CA TYR A 31 -15.98 -14.54 21.14
C TYR A 31 -14.54 -14.31 21.53
N GLU A 32 -14.20 -14.55 22.79
CA GLU A 32 -12.86 -14.39 23.32
C GLU A 32 -11.87 -15.37 22.66
N VAL A 33 -10.81 -14.86 22.04
CA VAL A 33 -9.73 -15.64 21.44
C VAL A 33 -8.51 -15.59 22.36
N THR A 34 -8.05 -16.75 22.82
CA THR A 34 -6.89 -16.85 23.74
C THR A 34 -5.60 -17.25 23.03
N GLY A 35 -5.68 -17.74 21.77
CA GLY A 35 -4.52 -18.15 20.98
C GLY A 35 -4.70 -18.01 19.49
N TYR A 36 -3.59 -17.80 18.78
CA TYR A 36 -3.55 -17.71 17.32
C TYR A 36 -2.69 -18.82 16.72
N SER A 37 -3.02 -19.23 15.50
CA SER A 37 -2.42 -20.35 14.77
C SER A 37 -0.89 -20.41 14.81
N THR A 38 -0.24 -19.32 14.37
CA THR A 38 1.24 -19.29 14.28
C THR A 38 1.90 -19.18 15.65
N ASP A 39 1.28 -18.48 16.60
CA ASP A 39 1.80 -18.37 17.97
C ASP A 39 1.79 -19.74 18.67
N ILE A 40 0.70 -20.49 18.48
CA ILE A 40 0.57 -21.86 18.99
C ILE A 40 1.64 -22.75 18.35
N LYS A 41 1.74 -22.78 17.03
CA LYS A 41 2.70 -23.63 16.30
C LYS A 41 4.16 -23.32 16.67
N LYS A 42 4.54 -22.05 16.78
CA LYS A 42 5.90 -21.63 17.10
C LYS A 42 6.29 -21.83 18.56
N GLY A 43 5.32 -21.67 19.46
CA GLY A 43 5.58 -21.73 20.90
C GLY A 43 5.23 -23.07 21.56
N PHE A 44 4.87 -24.09 20.79
CA PHE A 44 4.42 -25.38 21.31
C PHE A 44 5.57 -26.24 21.83
N VAL A 45 5.34 -26.84 23.00
CA VAL A 45 6.23 -27.84 23.64
C VAL A 45 5.44 -29.10 23.94
N ASP A 46 6.02 -30.26 23.62
CA ASP A 46 5.44 -31.55 23.99
C ASP A 46 5.50 -31.74 25.52
N ARG A 47 4.44 -32.29 26.09
CA ARG A 47 4.32 -32.62 27.50
C ARG A 47 3.74 -34.02 27.64
N ALA A 48 4.40 -34.88 28.37
CA ALA A 48 3.88 -36.19 28.67
C ALA A 48 2.79 -36.14 29.77
N GLU A 49 1.93 -37.14 29.78
CA GLU A 49 0.89 -37.25 30.80
C GLU A 49 1.51 -37.39 32.19
N GLY A 50 1.07 -36.58 33.14
CA GLY A 50 1.60 -36.57 34.52
C GLY A 50 2.81 -35.69 34.77
N GLU A 51 3.44 -35.12 33.74
CA GLU A 51 4.50 -34.15 33.91
C GLU A 51 3.96 -32.77 34.36
N PRO A 52 4.74 -31.95 35.11
CA PRO A 52 4.36 -30.60 35.47
C PRO A 52 4.18 -29.73 34.24
N GLU A 53 3.35 -28.66 34.35
CA GLU A 53 3.18 -27.70 33.28
C GLU A 53 4.51 -26.99 32.98
N PRO A 54 4.95 -26.95 31.71
CA PRO A 54 6.14 -26.21 31.32
C PRO A 54 5.91 -24.70 31.40
N GLU A 55 6.98 -23.93 31.46
CA GLU A 55 6.91 -22.44 31.36
C GLU A 55 6.39 -21.95 30.02
N ALA A 56 6.44 -22.78 28.96
CA ALA A 56 5.93 -22.46 27.65
C ALA A 56 4.43 -22.16 27.68
N LYS A 57 4.01 -21.14 26.96
CA LYS A 57 2.59 -20.74 26.87
C LYS A 57 1.73 -21.85 26.27
N TRP A 58 2.26 -22.60 25.30
CA TRP A 58 1.56 -23.64 24.55
C TRP A 58 2.21 -25.00 24.74
N PHE A 59 1.46 -25.97 25.20
CA PHE A 59 1.93 -27.34 25.45
C PHE A 59 0.80 -28.34 25.31
N THR A 60 1.11 -29.61 25.24
CA THR A 60 0.14 -30.69 25.16
C THR A 60 -0.87 -30.64 26.31
N GLY A 61 -2.15 -30.51 25.98
CA GLY A 61 -3.27 -30.37 26.93
C GLY A 61 -3.61 -28.94 27.33
N LYS A 62 -2.84 -27.92 26.92
CA LYS A 62 -3.17 -26.51 27.20
C LYS A 62 -4.48 -26.10 26.58
N GLN A 63 -5.40 -25.65 27.41
CA GLN A 63 -6.72 -25.15 26.96
C GLN A 63 -6.56 -23.90 26.10
N VAL A 64 -7.34 -23.83 25.03
CA VAL A 64 -7.30 -22.71 24.08
C VAL A 64 -8.69 -22.45 23.49
N ARG A 65 -8.96 -21.18 23.22
CA ARG A 65 -10.09 -20.74 22.40
C ARG A 65 -9.51 -20.07 21.16
N ILE A 66 -9.81 -20.64 20.00
CA ILE A 66 -9.38 -20.12 18.70
C ILE A 66 -10.60 -19.83 17.83
N ALA A 67 -10.46 -18.87 16.92
CA ALA A 67 -11.50 -18.58 15.94
C ALA A 67 -10.87 -18.31 14.58
N GLY A 68 -11.58 -18.65 13.52
CA GLY A 68 -11.11 -18.39 12.16
C GLY A 68 -12.05 -18.90 11.10
N ARG A 69 -11.65 -18.72 9.86
CA ARG A 69 -12.38 -19.16 8.67
C ARG A 69 -12.07 -20.63 8.40
N LEU A 70 -13.10 -21.44 8.19
CA LEU A 70 -13.00 -22.85 7.78
C LEU A 70 -12.47 -22.91 6.35
N MET A 71 -11.25 -23.42 6.16
CA MET A 71 -10.57 -23.49 4.85
C MET A 71 -10.58 -24.89 4.26
N SER A 72 -10.61 -25.93 5.08
CA SER A 72 -10.76 -27.31 4.63
C SER A 72 -11.55 -28.14 5.63
N LYS A 73 -12.21 -29.19 5.14
CA LYS A 73 -13.00 -30.11 5.96
C LYS A 73 -12.89 -31.54 5.42
N ARG A 74 -12.24 -32.41 6.19
CA ARG A 74 -12.03 -33.82 5.86
C ARG A 74 -12.74 -34.70 6.89
N ILE A 75 -13.86 -35.29 6.49
CA ILE A 75 -14.70 -36.13 7.34
C ILE A 75 -14.26 -37.60 7.21
N MET A 76 -13.99 -38.25 8.35
CA MET A 76 -13.61 -39.66 8.44
C MET A 76 -14.48 -40.39 9.49
N GLY A 77 -15.74 -40.63 9.14
CA GLY A 77 -16.69 -41.29 10.06
C GLY A 77 -17.05 -40.44 11.27
N LYS A 78 -16.59 -40.87 12.47
CA LYS A 78 -16.81 -40.18 13.76
C LYS A 78 -15.72 -39.15 14.09
N ALA A 79 -14.62 -39.14 13.34
CA ALA A 79 -13.52 -38.21 13.48
C ALA A 79 -13.38 -37.38 12.21
N SER A 80 -12.90 -36.17 12.34
CA SER A 80 -12.66 -35.25 11.23
C SER A 80 -11.45 -34.39 11.50
N PHE A 81 -10.82 -33.95 10.43
CA PHE A 81 -9.84 -32.87 10.49
C PHE A 81 -10.33 -31.69 9.67
N ILE A 82 -10.21 -30.52 10.24
CA ILE A 82 -10.46 -29.25 9.55
C ILE A 82 -9.23 -28.38 9.67
N GLU A 83 -9.15 -27.40 8.78
CA GLU A 83 -8.17 -26.32 8.88
C GLU A 83 -8.91 -25.00 9.02
N ILE A 84 -8.55 -24.20 9.99
CA ILE A 84 -9.05 -22.86 10.17
C ILE A 84 -7.94 -21.83 9.94
N GLN A 85 -8.30 -20.74 9.28
CA GLN A 85 -7.42 -19.60 9.01
C GLN A 85 -7.83 -18.43 9.90
N ASP A 86 -6.91 -17.98 10.74
CA ASP A 86 -7.06 -16.79 11.56
C ASP A 86 -6.29 -15.58 10.98
N SER A 87 -6.11 -14.53 11.76
CA SER A 87 -5.38 -13.33 11.34
C SER A 87 -3.88 -13.53 11.11
N LYS A 88 -3.30 -14.62 11.66
CA LYS A 88 -1.86 -14.88 11.62
C LYS A 88 -1.47 -16.06 10.73
N GLY A 89 -2.40 -16.97 10.44
CA GLY A 89 -2.11 -18.14 9.60
C GLY A 89 -3.17 -19.22 9.71
N ARG A 90 -2.75 -20.48 9.59
CA ARG A 90 -3.64 -21.64 9.61
C ARG A 90 -3.24 -22.63 10.67
N ILE A 91 -4.24 -23.30 11.26
CA ILE A 91 -4.03 -24.39 12.22
C ILE A 91 -5.03 -25.51 11.97
N GLN A 92 -4.55 -26.74 12.10
CA GLN A 92 -5.39 -27.92 12.03
C GLN A 92 -6.20 -28.07 13.32
N VAL A 93 -7.45 -28.51 13.17
CA VAL A 93 -8.32 -28.85 14.29
C VAL A 93 -8.85 -30.28 14.10
N TYR A 94 -8.66 -31.10 15.12
CA TYR A 94 -9.28 -32.42 15.22
C TYR A 94 -10.66 -32.29 15.85
N VAL A 95 -11.66 -32.83 15.18
CA VAL A 95 -13.07 -32.78 15.60
C VAL A 95 -13.59 -34.20 15.72
N SER A 96 -13.90 -34.63 16.93
CA SER A 96 -14.51 -35.92 17.21
C SER A 96 -16.01 -35.75 17.51
N ARG A 97 -16.81 -36.63 16.98
CA ARG A 97 -18.26 -36.64 17.27
C ARG A 97 -18.51 -36.75 18.77
N ASP A 98 -17.81 -37.67 19.41
CA ASP A 98 -18.04 -38.03 20.81
C ASP A 98 -17.55 -36.93 21.78
N ASP A 99 -16.84 -35.93 21.26
CA ASP A 99 -16.37 -34.77 22.02
C ASP A 99 -17.25 -33.52 21.89
N ILE A 100 -17.85 -33.28 20.69
CA ILE A 100 -18.59 -32.03 20.42
C ILE A 100 -20.10 -32.25 20.34
N GLN A 101 -20.59 -33.49 20.39
CA GLN A 101 -22.02 -33.83 20.31
C GLN A 101 -22.44 -34.58 21.56
N GLU A 102 -23.54 -34.15 22.16
CA GLU A 102 -24.15 -34.89 23.27
C GLU A 102 -24.75 -36.21 22.80
N ALA A 103 -24.72 -37.21 23.67
CA ALA A 103 -25.32 -38.49 23.40
C ALA A 103 -26.85 -38.38 23.39
N VAL A 104 -27.46 -39.05 22.45
CA VAL A 104 -28.92 -39.21 22.41
C VAL A 104 -29.28 -40.43 23.26
N ALA A 105 -30.18 -40.28 24.24
CA ALA A 105 -30.61 -41.36 25.10
C ALA A 105 -31.39 -42.40 24.28
N GLU A 106 -31.30 -43.68 24.70
CA GLU A 106 -32.03 -44.75 24.04
C GLU A 106 -33.55 -44.55 24.22
N GLY A 107 -34.27 -44.43 23.09
CA GLY A 107 -35.71 -44.14 23.11
C GLY A 107 -36.10 -42.67 23.16
N GLU A 108 -35.17 -41.76 23.14
CA GLU A 108 -35.42 -40.30 23.07
C GLU A 108 -36.07 -39.93 21.74
N ALA A 109 -37.23 -39.27 21.82
CA ALA A 109 -38.01 -38.88 20.65
C ALA A 109 -37.54 -37.51 20.11
N ALA A 110 -37.63 -37.29 18.80
CA ALA A 110 -37.44 -35.98 18.18
C ALA A 110 -38.43 -34.93 18.73
N PRO A 111 -38.07 -33.62 18.76
CA PRO A 111 -36.84 -33.04 18.18
C PRO A 111 -35.61 -33.14 19.11
N LEU A 112 -34.46 -33.49 18.53
CA LEU A 112 -33.19 -33.51 19.22
C LEU A 112 -32.68 -32.08 19.46
N THR A 113 -31.90 -31.87 20.54
CA THR A 113 -31.27 -30.59 20.82
C THR A 113 -30.18 -30.24 19.81
N VAL A 114 -29.71 -28.99 19.82
CA VAL A 114 -28.57 -28.55 18.99
C VAL A 114 -27.31 -29.31 19.37
N GLU A 115 -27.07 -29.54 20.65
CA GLU A 115 -25.93 -30.26 21.19
C GLU A 115 -25.91 -31.71 20.73
N GLN A 116 -27.09 -32.36 20.71
CA GLN A 116 -27.25 -33.72 20.21
C GLN A 116 -27.11 -33.83 18.68
N GLN A 117 -27.14 -32.74 17.95
CA GLN A 117 -27.00 -32.66 16.49
C GLN A 117 -25.72 -31.98 16.02
N MET A 118 -24.89 -31.48 16.93
CA MET A 118 -23.75 -30.62 16.61
C MET A 118 -22.80 -31.23 15.57
N TYR A 119 -22.39 -32.48 15.73
CA TYR A 119 -21.46 -33.12 14.77
C TYR A 119 -22.17 -33.61 13.51
N ASN A 120 -23.26 -34.34 13.67
CA ASN A 120 -23.90 -35.05 12.54
C ASN A 120 -24.70 -34.14 11.61
N VAL A 121 -25.24 -33.03 12.12
CA VAL A 121 -26.02 -32.05 11.35
C VAL A 121 -25.25 -30.77 11.16
N VAL A 122 -24.96 -30.04 12.24
CA VAL A 122 -24.35 -28.70 12.11
C VAL A 122 -22.97 -28.80 11.45
N PHE A 123 -22.04 -29.54 12.06
CA PHE A 123 -20.70 -29.65 11.52
C PHE A 123 -20.64 -30.34 10.16
N LYS A 124 -21.28 -31.50 9.98
CA LYS A 124 -21.17 -32.25 8.72
C LYS A 124 -21.93 -31.66 7.56
N LYS A 125 -23.16 -31.18 7.78
CA LYS A 125 -24.10 -30.85 6.70
C LYS A 125 -24.31 -29.34 6.51
N LEU A 126 -24.29 -28.53 7.58
CA LEU A 126 -24.66 -27.14 7.52
C LEU A 126 -23.46 -26.17 7.45
N LEU A 127 -22.28 -26.57 7.99
CA LEU A 127 -21.07 -25.80 7.84
C LEU A 127 -20.43 -26.02 6.47
N ASP A 128 -20.05 -24.92 5.83
CA ASP A 128 -19.36 -24.90 4.55
C ASP A 128 -17.96 -24.29 4.68
N ILE A 129 -17.09 -24.59 3.72
CA ILE A 129 -15.80 -23.89 3.56
C ILE A 129 -16.08 -22.41 3.34
N GLY A 130 -15.41 -21.57 4.12
CA GLY A 130 -15.63 -20.12 4.15
C GLY A 130 -16.35 -19.63 5.39
N ASP A 131 -17.08 -20.49 6.12
CA ASP A 131 -17.74 -20.12 7.37
C ASP A 131 -16.71 -19.74 8.44
N PHE A 132 -17.05 -18.80 9.33
CA PHE A 132 -16.29 -18.54 10.53
C PHE A 132 -16.79 -19.38 11.70
N ILE A 133 -15.86 -20.01 12.39
CA ILE A 133 -16.15 -20.84 13.55
C ILE A 133 -15.21 -20.54 14.71
N GLY A 134 -15.71 -20.70 15.91
CA GLY A 134 -14.97 -20.71 17.15
C GLY A 134 -14.80 -22.14 17.65
N ILE A 135 -13.62 -22.44 18.17
CA ILE A 135 -13.27 -23.76 18.74
C ILE A 135 -12.74 -23.55 20.16
N GLU A 136 -13.36 -24.20 21.11
CA GLU A 136 -12.82 -24.36 22.46
C GLU A 136 -12.26 -25.79 22.58
N GLY A 137 -11.05 -25.93 23.12
CA GLY A 137 -10.40 -27.23 23.20
C GLY A 137 -9.00 -27.13 23.76
N PHE A 138 -8.14 -28.08 23.43
CA PHE A 138 -6.75 -28.07 23.90
C PHE A 138 -5.76 -28.35 22.77
N VAL A 139 -4.56 -27.83 22.94
CA VAL A 139 -3.47 -28.00 21.97
C VAL A 139 -2.83 -29.39 22.15
N PHE A 140 -2.51 -30.05 21.04
CA PHE A 140 -1.81 -31.34 21.05
C PHE A 140 -1.01 -31.54 19.77
N ARG A 141 -0.16 -32.57 19.77
CA ARG A 141 0.53 -33.03 18.57
C ARG A 141 -0.12 -34.32 18.08
N THR A 142 -0.50 -34.36 16.81
CA THR A 142 -1.03 -35.56 16.18
C THR A 142 0.06 -36.63 16.04
N GLN A 143 -0.34 -37.91 15.81
CA GLN A 143 0.59 -38.98 15.53
C GLN A 143 1.49 -38.74 14.32
N MET A 144 1.04 -37.91 13.35
CA MET A 144 1.81 -37.53 12.17
C MET A 144 2.70 -36.29 12.43
N GLY A 145 2.76 -35.78 13.66
CA GLY A 145 3.62 -34.68 14.07
C GLY A 145 3.02 -33.27 13.93
N GLU A 146 1.80 -33.11 13.38
CA GLU A 146 1.18 -31.79 13.21
C GLU A 146 0.63 -31.25 14.54
N ILE A 147 1.00 -29.99 14.85
CA ILE A 147 0.44 -29.28 16.02
C ILE A 147 -0.99 -28.83 15.71
N SER A 148 -1.92 -29.26 16.52
CA SER A 148 -3.36 -29.17 16.27
C SER A 148 -4.12 -28.79 17.53
N VAL A 149 -5.37 -28.37 17.36
CA VAL A 149 -6.31 -28.19 18.47
C VAL A 149 -7.32 -29.32 18.45
N HIS A 150 -7.51 -30.00 19.58
CA HIS A 150 -8.57 -30.98 19.79
C HIS A 150 -9.82 -30.24 20.24
N ALA A 151 -10.84 -30.21 19.40
CA ALA A 151 -12.08 -29.50 19.68
C ALA A 151 -12.91 -30.22 20.76
N LYS A 152 -13.39 -29.47 21.74
CA LYS A 152 -14.37 -29.88 22.74
C LYS A 152 -15.70 -29.17 22.58
N LYS A 153 -15.68 -27.98 21.97
CA LYS A 153 -16.88 -27.22 21.62
C LYS A 153 -16.66 -26.47 20.31
N LEU A 154 -17.70 -26.37 19.54
CA LEU A 154 -17.76 -25.65 18.27
C LEU A 154 -18.89 -24.62 18.33
N THR A 155 -18.58 -23.40 17.91
CA THR A 155 -19.54 -22.28 17.82
C THR A 155 -19.54 -21.72 16.41
N VAL A 156 -20.71 -21.50 15.81
CA VAL A 156 -20.84 -20.80 14.54
C VAL A 156 -20.72 -19.29 14.80
N LEU A 157 -19.84 -18.60 14.07
CA LEU A 157 -19.60 -17.17 14.22
C LEU A 157 -20.05 -16.36 13.01
N ALA A 158 -19.91 -16.90 11.80
CA ALA A 158 -20.52 -16.29 10.61
C ALA A 158 -20.68 -17.32 9.48
N LYS A 159 -21.86 -17.38 8.89
CA LYS A 159 -22.15 -18.21 7.72
C LYS A 159 -21.71 -17.51 6.44
N SER A 160 -20.92 -18.17 5.61
CA SER A 160 -20.53 -17.70 4.28
C SER A 160 -21.56 -18.11 3.25
N LEU A 161 -22.16 -17.16 2.53
CA LEU A 161 -23.16 -17.41 1.52
C LEU A 161 -22.61 -17.54 0.09
N LYS A 162 -21.34 -17.12 -0.12
CA LYS A 162 -20.63 -17.31 -1.38
C LYS A 162 -19.50 -18.33 -1.21
N PRO A 163 -19.33 -19.27 -2.15
CA PRO A 163 -18.19 -20.19 -2.12
C PRO A 163 -16.89 -19.41 -2.36
N LEU A 164 -15.84 -19.81 -1.63
CA LEU A 164 -14.50 -19.29 -1.91
C LEU A 164 -13.93 -19.97 -3.16
N PRO A 165 -13.25 -19.22 -4.06
CA PRO A 165 -12.51 -19.79 -5.18
C PRO A 165 -11.21 -20.43 -4.65
N ILE A 166 -11.31 -21.68 -4.21
CA ILE A 166 -10.16 -22.43 -3.69
C ILE A 166 -9.51 -23.19 -4.83
N VAL A 167 -8.19 -23.01 -4.98
CA VAL A 167 -7.39 -23.72 -5.99
C VAL A 167 -7.55 -25.24 -5.80
N LYS A 168 -7.94 -25.92 -6.86
CA LYS A 168 -7.97 -27.38 -6.93
C LYS A 168 -6.78 -27.87 -7.74
N TYR A 169 -6.12 -28.90 -7.27
CA TYR A 169 -5.05 -29.54 -7.99
C TYR A 169 -5.52 -30.85 -8.61
N LYS A 170 -5.30 -31.04 -9.91
CA LYS A 170 -5.51 -32.29 -10.61
C LYS A 170 -4.27 -32.57 -11.46
N ASP A 171 -3.65 -33.71 -11.26
CA ASP A 171 -2.44 -34.15 -11.98
C ASP A 171 -1.29 -33.13 -11.90
N GLY A 172 -1.14 -32.44 -10.75
CA GLY A 172 -0.14 -31.40 -10.53
C GLY A 172 -0.44 -30.02 -11.16
N VAL A 173 -1.57 -29.90 -11.83
CA VAL A 173 -2.05 -28.63 -12.42
C VAL A 173 -3.07 -27.98 -11.49
N ALA A 174 -2.88 -26.68 -11.24
CA ALA A 174 -3.81 -25.86 -10.47
C ALA A 174 -5.00 -25.42 -11.33
N TYR A 175 -6.22 -25.64 -10.84
CA TYR A 175 -7.46 -25.21 -11.46
C TYR A 175 -8.25 -24.33 -10.51
N ASP A 176 -9.12 -23.49 -11.05
CA ASP A 176 -10.00 -22.59 -10.30
C ASP A 176 -9.24 -21.58 -9.40
N GLY A 177 -7.98 -21.25 -9.73
CA GLY A 177 -7.22 -20.22 -9.04
C GLY A 177 -7.82 -18.83 -9.22
N PHE A 178 -7.87 -18.03 -8.15
CA PHE A 178 -8.29 -16.64 -8.20
C PHE A 178 -7.11 -15.76 -8.64
N ASN A 179 -6.71 -15.89 -9.92
CA ASN A 179 -5.46 -15.34 -10.47
C ASN A 179 -5.68 -14.16 -11.43
N ASP A 180 -6.90 -13.95 -11.91
CA ASP A 180 -7.20 -12.82 -12.79
C ASP A 180 -6.99 -11.49 -12.05
N PRO A 181 -6.08 -10.60 -12.50
CA PRO A 181 -5.76 -9.37 -11.80
C PRO A 181 -6.96 -8.46 -11.60
N GLU A 182 -7.86 -8.35 -12.59
CA GLU A 182 -9.04 -7.49 -12.48
C GLU A 182 -9.98 -7.99 -11.38
N GLN A 183 -10.26 -9.28 -11.34
CA GLN A 183 -11.09 -9.89 -10.30
C GLN A 183 -10.43 -9.76 -8.91
N ARG A 184 -9.13 -9.97 -8.80
CA ARG A 184 -8.37 -9.80 -7.56
C ARG A 184 -8.48 -8.37 -7.01
N TYR A 185 -8.36 -7.38 -7.86
CA TYR A 185 -8.45 -5.97 -7.45
C TYR A 185 -9.87 -5.56 -7.08
N ARG A 186 -10.89 -6.02 -7.81
CA ARG A 186 -12.30 -5.76 -7.50
C ARG A 186 -12.77 -6.48 -6.24
N GLN A 187 -12.30 -7.69 -6.00
CA GLN A 187 -12.65 -8.52 -4.85
C GLN A 187 -11.44 -8.75 -3.94
N ARG A 188 -10.75 -7.69 -3.57
CA ARG A 188 -9.56 -7.75 -2.72
C ARG A 188 -9.78 -8.51 -1.41
N TYR A 189 -10.99 -8.46 -0.87
CA TYR A 189 -11.38 -9.23 0.32
C TYR A 189 -11.36 -10.74 0.08
N VAL A 190 -11.57 -11.22 -1.14
CA VAL A 190 -11.40 -12.63 -1.52
C VAL A 190 -9.91 -12.92 -1.75
N ASP A 191 -9.22 -12.08 -2.50
CA ASP A 191 -7.77 -12.16 -2.78
C ASP A 191 -6.95 -12.30 -1.48
N LEU A 192 -7.23 -11.48 -0.46
CA LEU A 192 -6.62 -11.55 0.86
C LEU A 192 -6.84 -12.88 1.61
N VAL A 193 -7.90 -13.62 1.28
CA VAL A 193 -8.22 -14.92 1.91
C VAL A 193 -7.54 -16.06 1.19
N VAL A 194 -7.56 -16.07 -0.15
CA VAL A 194 -7.20 -17.25 -0.94
C VAL A 194 -5.77 -17.22 -1.49
N ASN A 195 -5.20 -16.04 -1.70
CA ASN A 195 -3.86 -15.88 -2.25
C ASN A 195 -2.84 -15.56 -1.14
N GLU A 196 -1.88 -16.47 -0.97
CA GLU A 196 -0.77 -16.27 -0.01
C GLU A 196 0.09 -15.08 -0.42
N GLY A 197 0.64 -14.36 0.58
CA GLY A 197 1.52 -13.22 0.36
C GLY A 197 0.83 -11.88 0.11
N VAL A 198 -0.43 -11.86 -0.37
CA VAL A 198 -1.16 -10.60 -0.63
C VAL A 198 -1.28 -9.76 0.64
N LYS A 199 -1.63 -10.37 1.77
CA LYS A 199 -1.72 -9.68 3.06
C LYS A 199 -0.38 -9.12 3.52
N ASP A 200 0.72 -9.82 3.26
CA ASP A 200 2.07 -9.39 3.65
C ASP A 200 2.50 -8.11 2.96
N THR A 201 2.11 -7.91 1.70
CA THR A 201 2.33 -6.65 0.96
C THR A 201 1.75 -5.46 1.74
N PHE A 202 0.51 -5.57 2.24
CA PHE A 202 -0.14 -4.49 3.00
C PHE A 202 0.41 -4.34 4.41
N LEU A 203 0.85 -5.42 5.06
CA LEU A 203 1.55 -5.34 6.34
C LEU A 203 2.90 -4.66 6.19
N LYS A 204 3.65 -4.94 5.14
CA LYS A 204 4.89 -4.26 4.79
C LYS A 204 4.66 -2.77 4.48
N ARG A 205 3.60 -2.44 3.70
CA ARG A 205 3.19 -1.05 3.47
C ARG A 205 2.91 -0.31 4.79
N ALA A 206 2.21 -0.93 5.72
CA ALA A 206 1.97 -0.35 7.04
C ALA A 206 3.27 -0.18 7.85
N ALA A 207 4.23 -1.10 7.71
CA ALA A 207 5.54 -0.99 8.33
C ALA A 207 6.36 0.17 7.75
N ILE A 208 6.32 0.41 6.42
CA ILE A 208 6.94 1.59 5.78
C ILE A 208 6.48 2.87 6.46
N LEU A 209 5.16 3.09 6.53
CA LEU A 209 4.58 4.29 7.12
C LEU A 209 4.92 4.45 8.61
N ARG A 210 4.91 3.36 9.37
CA ARG A 210 5.28 3.38 10.78
C ARG A 210 6.74 3.77 10.98
N THR A 211 7.65 3.18 10.21
CA THR A 211 9.09 3.47 10.28
C THR A 211 9.36 4.92 9.87
N MET A 212 8.69 5.41 8.83
CA MET A 212 8.82 6.80 8.37
C MET A 212 8.41 7.78 9.47
N ARG A 213 7.23 7.59 10.08
CA ARG A 213 6.78 8.40 11.21
C ARG A 213 7.75 8.35 12.39
N GLN A 214 8.24 7.17 12.72
CA GLN A 214 9.22 7.04 13.81
C GLN A 214 10.49 7.86 13.53
N VAL A 215 11.01 7.84 12.30
CA VAL A 215 12.19 8.64 11.93
C VAL A 215 11.93 10.14 12.05
N PHE A 216 10.74 10.59 11.65
CA PHE A 216 10.36 12.01 11.72
C PHE A 216 10.10 12.47 13.16
N ASP A 217 9.46 11.65 13.97
CA ASP A 217 9.23 11.90 15.39
C ASP A 217 10.57 11.98 16.17
N GLU A 218 11.51 11.05 15.88
CA GLU A 218 12.88 11.09 16.44
C GLU A 218 13.64 12.34 16.04
N ALA A 219 13.36 12.91 14.87
CA ALA A 219 13.95 14.17 14.39
C ALA A 219 13.22 15.42 14.94
N GLY A 220 12.11 15.27 15.66
CA GLY A 220 11.32 16.36 16.22
C GLY A 220 10.40 17.06 15.22
N TYR A 221 10.07 16.41 14.07
CA TYR A 221 9.19 16.99 13.07
C TYR A 221 7.71 16.70 13.40
N THR A 222 6.84 17.62 13.00
CA THR A 222 5.42 17.58 13.33
C THR A 222 4.60 17.02 12.16
N GLU A 223 3.82 15.97 12.38
CA GLU A 223 2.79 15.52 11.42
C GLU A 223 1.63 16.51 11.45
N VAL A 224 1.19 16.94 10.27
CA VAL A 224 0.08 17.90 10.13
C VAL A 224 -0.90 17.41 9.08
N GLU A 225 -2.10 17.99 9.10
CA GLU A 225 -3.14 17.80 8.07
C GLU A 225 -3.47 19.15 7.45
N THR A 226 -3.46 19.21 6.11
CA THR A 226 -3.82 20.39 5.34
C THR A 226 -5.05 20.13 4.47
N PRO A 227 -5.74 21.16 3.95
CA PRO A 227 -6.99 20.97 3.22
C PRO A 227 -6.84 20.07 1.98
N ILE A 228 -7.72 19.06 1.87
CA ILE A 228 -7.90 18.29 0.64
C ILE A 228 -8.70 19.09 -0.39
N LEU A 229 -9.76 19.79 0.07
CA LEU A 229 -10.53 20.70 -0.78
C LEU A 229 -9.88 22.08 -0.78
N GLN A 230 -9.46 22.54 -1.96
CA GLN A 230 -8.72 23.78 -2.13
C GLN A 230 -9.46 24.71 -3.10
N GLN A 231 -9.31 26.02 -2.92
CA GLN A 231 -9.86 27.01 -3.85
C GLN A 231 -9.00 27.17 -5.11
N ILE A 232 -7.71 26.84 -5.01
CA ILE A 232 -6.74 26.88 -6.10
C ILE A 232 -5.93 25.59 -6.04
N ALA A 233 -5.82 24.88 -7.16
CA ALA A 233 -4.90 23.76 -7.30
C ALA A 233 -3.48 24.31 -7.54
N GLY A 234 -2.52 23.88 -6.73
CA GLY A 234 -1.13 24.36 -6.85
C GLY A 234 -0.14 23.41 -6.16
N GLY A 235 1.17 23.72 -6.29
CA GLY A 235 2.25 22.93 -5.71
C GLY A 235 2.74 21.78 -6.60
N ALA A 236 2.14 21.57 -7.78
CA ALA A 236 2.58 20.61 -8.79
C ALA A 236 2.04 21.01 -10.17
N SER A 237 2.62 20.43 -11.21
CA SER A 237 2.06 20.49 -12.57
C SER A 237 1.22 19.23 -12.78
N ALA A 238 -0.11 19.34 -12.67
CA ALA A 238 -1.04 18.23 -12.82
C ALA A 238 -2.47 18.72 -13.00
N ARG A 239 -3.30 17.94 -13.68
CA ARG A 239 -4.71 18.26 -13.87
C ARG A 239 -5.53 17.91 -12.62
N PRO A 240 -6.27 18.87 -11.99
CA PRO A 240 -7.06 18.61 -10.79
C PRO A 240 -8.42 17.97 -11.08
N PHE A 241 -8.98 17.27 -10.08
CA PHE A 241 -10.41 17.01 -10.02
C PHE A 241 -11.15 18.24 -9.50
N ILE A 242 -12.27 18.59 -10.13
CA ILE A 242 -13.11 19.73 -9.77
C ILE A 242 -14.37 19.21 -9.09
N THR A 243 -14.80 19.88 -8.02
CA THR A 243 -16.06 19.64 -7.33
C THR A 243 -16.74 20.96 -6.99
N HIS A 244 -18.06 20.93 -6.71
CA HIS A 244 -18.84 22.13 -6.40
C HIS A 244 -19.26 22.16 -4.93
N HIS A 245 -19.02 23.27 -4.24
CA HIS A 245 -19.47 23.48 -2.87
C HIS A 245 -20.84 24.16 -2.86
N ASN A 246 -21.91 23.38 -2.70
CA ASN A 246 -23.30 23.83 -2.88
C ASN A 246 -23.70 25.05 -2.04
N SER A 247 -23.28 25.12 -0.77
CA SER A 247 -23.72 26.23 0.12
C SER A 247 -22.97 27.53 -0.12
N LEU A 248 -21.80 27.50 -0.72
CA LEU A 248 -21.00 28.68 -1.09
C LEU A 248 -21.16 29.03 -2.56
N ASP A 249 -21.76 28.16 -3.36
CA ASP A 249 -21.90 28.29 -4.82
C ASP A 249 -20.56 28.56 -5.50
N VAL A 250 -19.52 27.79 -5.16
CA VAL A 250 -18.18 27.93 -5.71
C VAL A 250 -17.60 26.57 -6.09
N ASP A 251 -16.80 26.54 -7.15
CA ASP A 251 -16.01 25.38 -7.52
C ASP A 251 -14.78 25.28 -6.62
N MET A 252 -14.45 24.06 -6.25
CA MET A 252 -13.26 23.71 -5.48
C MET A 252 -12.51 22.57 -6.17
N TYR A 253 -11.25 22.43 -5.81
CA TYR A 253 -10.35 21.46 -6.39
C TYR A 253 -9.92 20.44 -5.33
N LEU A 254 -9.86 19.16 -5.70
CA LEU A 254 -9.12 18.19 -4.90
C LEU A 254 -7.63 18.48 -5.07
N ARG A 255 -6.88 18.53 -3.97
CA ARG A 255 -5.45 18.88 -3.96
C ARG A 255 -4.62 17.96 -4.86
N ILE A 256 -3.69 18.53 -5.59
CA ILE A 256 -2.70 17.82 -6.41
C ILE A 256 -1.35 17.63 -5.68
N ALA A 257 -1.10 18.46 -4.66
CA ALA A 257 0.08 18.46 -3.78
C ALA A 257 -0.26 19.12 -2.43
N THR A 258 0.58 18.91 -1.41
CA THR A 258 0.47 19.56 -0.08
C THR A 258 1.45 20.72 0.09
N GLU A 259 2.39 20.89 -0.82
CA GLU A 259 3.56 21.79 -0.80
C GLU A 259 3.25 23.20 -0.31
N LEU A 260 2.31 23.92 -0.97
CA LEU A 260 2.09 25.34 -0.68
C LEU A 260 1.53 25.56 0.73
N TYR A 261 0.77 24.62 1.27
CA TYR A 261 0.28 24.68 2.64
C TYR A 261 1.37 24.37 3.66
N LEU A 262 2.21 23.39 3.40
CA LEU A 262 3.32 23.03 4.29
C LEU A 262 4.36 24.16 4.37
N LYS A 263 4.66 24.83 3.25
CA LYS A 263 5.51 26.04 3.24
C LYS A 263 4.93 27.18 4.06
N ARG A 264 3.61 27.38 4.06
CA ARG A 264 2.96 28.38 4.94
C ARG A 264 3.15 28.05 6.41
N LEU A 265 3.19 26.77 6.80
CA LEU A 265 3.48 26.35 8.18
C LEU A 265 4.94 26.61 8.54
N ILE A 266 5.87 26.48 7.60
CA ILE A 266 7.27 26.88 7.78
C ILE A 266 7.35 28.39 8.04
N VAL A 267 6.65 29.23 7.27
CA VAL A 267 6.53 30.67 7.56
C VAL A 267 5.94 30.93 8.95
N GLY A 268 5.00 30.09 9.38
CA GLY A 268 4.39 30.12 10.72
C GLY A 268 5.30 29.70 11.87
N GLY A 269 6.54 29.24 11.58
CA GLY A 269 7.57 28.96 12.59
C GLY A 269 7.73 27.50 12.98
N PHE A 270 7.14 26.55 12.28
CA PHE A 270 7.45 25.12 12.49
C PHE A 270 8.85 24.80 11.98
N GLU A 271 9.68 24.14 12.78
CA GLU A 271 11.05 23.76 12.40
C GLU A 271 11.07 22.69 11.30
N GLY A 272 10.18 21.70 11.42
CA GLY A 272 9.94 20.65 10.41
C GLY A 272 8.50 20.19 10.46
N VAL A 273 7.86 20.12 9.29
CA VAL A 273 6.48 19.66 9.14
C VAL A 273 6.39 18.61 8.04
N TYR A 274 5.57 17.59 8.27
CA TYR A 274 5.28 16.62 7.23
C TYR A 274 3.81 16.23 7.20
N GLU A 275 3.36 15.81 6.03
CA GLU A 275 2.03 15.23 5.84
C GLU A 275 2.16 13.95 5.02
N ILE A 276 1.48 12.89 5.48
CA ILE A 276 1.30 11.65 4.71
C ILE A 276 -0.16 11.58 4.33
N GLY A 277 -0.47 11.88 3.08
CA GLY A 277 -1.85 12.03 2.65
C GLY A 277 -2.11 11.65 1.20
N ARG A 278 -3.39 11.69 0.83
CA ARG A 278 -3.83 11.49 -0.55
C ARG A 278 -3.72 12.76 -1.35
N ASN A 279 -3.13 12.66 -2.52
CA ASN A 279 -3.20 13.64 -3.58
C ASN A 279 -4.01 13.06 -4.75
N PHE A 280 -4.58 13.92 -5.57
CA PHE A 280 -5.53 13.57 -6.62
C PHE A 280 -5.11 14.22 -7.93
N ARG A 281 -4.89 13.41 -8.97
CA ARG A 281 -4.55 13.89 -10.31
C ARG A 281 -5.49 13.26 -11.33
N ASN A 282 -6.20 14.09 -12.09
CA ASN A 282 -7.19 13.67 -13.08
C ASN A 282 -6.51 13.28 -14.39
N GLU A 283 -5.71 12.24 -14.33
CA GLU A 283 -4.86 11.74 -15.40
C GLU A 283 -5.17 10.26 -15.69
N GLY A 284 -4.44 9.66 -16.63
CA GLY A 284 -4.59 8.27 -17.01
C GLY A 284 -4.24 7.29 -15.88
N MET A 285 -4.82 6.09 -15.95
CA MET A 285 -4.49 4.97 -15.06
C MET A 285 -3.65 3.96 -15.79
N ASP A 286 -2.51 3.57 -15.22
CA ASP A 286 -1.62 2.55 -15.75
C ASP A 286 -1.01 1.68 -14.63
N ARG A 287 0.07 0.98 -14.91
CA ARG A 287 0.77 0.14 -13.94
C ARG A 287 1.47 0.92 -12.83
N ASN A 288 1.74 2.21 -13.04
CA ASN A 288 2.50 3.07 -12.12
C ASN A 288 1.66 4.21 -11.55
N HIS A 289 0.49 4.52 -12.15
CA HIS A 289 -0.33 5.68 -11.84
C HIS A 289 -1.76 5.28 -11.47
N ASN A 290 -2.27 5.91 -10.42
CA ASN A 290 -3.65 5.83 -9.96
C ASN A 290 -4.15 7.26 -9.71
N PRO A 291 -5.40 7.63 -10.04
CA PRO A 291 -5.90 9.01 -9.94
C PRO A 291 -5.85 9.59 -8.53
N GLU A 292 -5.89 8.75 -7.52
CA GLU A 292 -5.59 9.08 -6.13
C GLU A 292 -4.42 8.23 -5.65
N PHE A 293 -3.44 8.85 -5.03
CA PHE A 293 -2.23 8.18 -4.56
C PHE A 293 -1.77 8.77 -3.23
N THR A 294 -1.00 8.00 -2.47
CA THR A 294 -0.43 8.48 -1.20
C THR A 294 0.95 9.08 -1.45
N CYS A 295 1.13 10.32 -1.02
CA CYS A 295 2.42 10.98 -0.99
C CYS A 295 2.78 11.35 0.45
N MET A 296 4.06 11.36 0.77
CA MET A 296 4.62 12.00 1.94
C MET A 296 5.37 13.24 1.48
N GLU A 297 5.06 14.38 2.06
CA GLU A 297 5.84 15.60 1.88
C GLU A 297 6.39 16.08 3.22
N LEU A 298 7.66 16.46 3.25
CA LEU A 298 8.39 16.96 4.42
C LEU A 298 9.13 18.24 4.07
N TYR A 299 9.01 19.26 4.91
CA TYR A 299 9.72 20.55 4.80
C TYR A 299 10.46 20.85 6.10
N VAL A 300 11.73 21.22 6.01
CA VAL A 300 12.61 21.45 7.18
C VAL A 300 13.37 22.75 7.04
N GLN A 301 13.26 23.63 8.05
CA GLN A 301 13.99 24.90 8.12
C GLN A 301 15.51 24.71 8.23
N TYR A 302 16.26 25.71 7.71
CA TYR A 302 17.71 25.80 7.81
C TYR A 302 18.44 24.60 7.20
N LYS A 303 17.80 23.91 6.26
CA LYS A 303 18.36 22.80 5.48
C LYS A 303 18.36 23.14 3.99
N ASP A 304 19.20 22.44 3.23
CA ASP A 304 19.28 22.53 1.78
C ASP A 304 19.16 21.14 1.13
N TYR A 305 19.14 21.10 -0.19
CA TYR A 305 18.97 19.86 -0.94
C TYR A 305 20.10 18.83 -0.71
N ASN A 306 21.32 19.27 -0.34
CA ASN A 306 22.42 18.35 0.00
C ASN A 306 22.17 17.60 1.31
N TRP A 307 21.67 18.33 2.32
CA TRP A 307 21.23 17.72 3.56
C TRP A 307 20.06 16.76 3.32
N MET A 308 19.11 17.16 2.47
CA MET A 308 17.95 16.35 2.15
C MET A 308 18.32 15.05 1.44
N MET A 309 19.32 15.04 0.54
CA MET A 309 19.86 13.81 -0.03
C MET A 309 20.35 12.86 1.05
N SER A 310 21.16 13.34 2.00
CA SER A 310 21.71 12.51 3.08
C SER A 310 20.64 12.02 4.06
N PHE A 311 19.62 12.83 4.31
CA PHE A 311 18.45 12.43 5.11
C PHE A 311 17.63 11.35 4.41
N THR A 312 17.38 11.48 3.12
CA THR A 312 16.65 10.52 2.30
C THR A 312 17.37 9.16 2.25
N GLU A 313 18.70 9.16 2.10
CA GLU A 313 19.52 7.95 2.16
C GLU A 313 19.28 7.18 3.47
N GLN A 314 19.38 7.88 4.61
CA GLN A 314 19.19 7.28 5.94
C GLN A 314 17.75 6.79 6.16
N LEU A 315 16.75 7.55 5.70
CA LEU A 315 15.35 7.18 5.80
C LEU A 315 15.05 5.88 5.04
N LEU A 316 15.48 5.80 3.78
CA LEU A 316 15.22 4.63 2.93
C LEU A 316 15.99 3.40 3.40
N GLU A 317 17.23 3.54 3.87
CA GLU A 317 17.98 2.45 4.48
C GLU A 317 17.27 1.89 5.72
N LYS A 318 16.82 2.75 6.64
CA LYS A 318 16.03 2.33 7.81
C LYS A 318 14.73 1.63 7.43
N ILE A 319 14.01 2.12 6.42
CA ILE A 319 12.78 1.51 5.92
C ILE A 319 13.08 0.12 5.33
N ALA A 320 14.10 -0.01 4.49
CA ALA A 320 14.47 -1.29 3.89
C ALA A 320 14.80 -2.34 4.95
N ILE A 321 15.58 -1.97 5.97
CA ILE A 321 15.91 -2.86 7.11
C ILE A 321 14.66 -3.25 7.89
N ALA A 322 13.78 -2.29 8.20
CA ALA A 322 12.57 -2.55 8.99
C ALA A 322 11.57 -3.45 8.27
N VAL A 323 11.47 -3.33 6.95
CA VAL A 323 10.49 -4.06 6.12
C VAL A 323 11.01 -5.42 5.64
N ASN A 324 12.29 -5.50 5.30
CA ASN A 324 12.89 -6.68 4.63
C ASN A 324 14.01 -7.34 5.45
N GLY A 325 14.40 -6.78 6.60
CA GLY A 325 15.48 -7.29 7.43
C GLY A 325 16.88 -6.98 6.92
N GLY A 326 17.02 -6.20 5.85
CA GLY A 326 18.29 -5.78 5.25
C GLY A 326 18.09 -4.68 4.21
N THR A 327 19.20 -4.17 3.65
CA THR A 327 19.17 -3.05 2.69
C THR A 327 18.89 -3.49 1.25
N LYS A 328 19.11 -4.78 0.93
CA LYS A 328 18.92 -5.35 -0.41
C LYS A 328 17.51 -5.84 -0.61
N VAL A 329 16.90 -5.42 -1.70
CA VAL A 329 15.51 -5.73 -2.06
C VAL A 329 15.47 -6.24 -3.50
N GLN A 330 14.79 -7.37 -3.72
CA GLN A 330 14.53 -7.87 -5.07
C GLN A 330 13.35 -7.11 -5.68
N ILE A 331 13.57 -6.43 -6.81
CA ILE A 331 12.55 -5.70 -7.56
C ILE A 331 12.55 -6.21 -8.99
N GLY A 332 11.59 -7.05 -9.34
CA GLY A 332 11.62 -7.78 -10.60
C GLY A 332 12.89 -8.62 -10.72
N ASP A 333 13.63 -8.44 -11.80
CA ASP A 333 14.89 -9.16 -12.07
C ASP A 333 16.13 -8.51 -11.40
N HIS A 334 15.97 -7.38 -10.73
CA HIS A 334 17.07 -6.61 -10.16
C HIS A 334 17.15 -6.71 -8.64
N GLU A 335 18.36 -6.91 -8.10
CA GLU A 335 18.67 -6.67 -6.69
C GLU A 335 19.05 -5.19 -6.53
N VAL A 336 18.25 -4.44 -5.76
CA VAL A 336 18.48 -3.02 -5.46
C VAL A 336 18.96 -2.89 -4.02
N ASP A 337 20.09 -2.21 -3.81
CA ASP A 337 20.65 -1.97 -2.49
C ASP A 337 20.36 -0.54 -2.01
N PHE A 338 19.53 -0.41 -0.97
CA PHE A 338 19.20 0.87 -0.34
C PHE A 338 20.23 1.32 0.71
N LYS A 339 21.44 0.75 0.71
CA LYS A 339 22.52 1.15 1.59
C LYS A 339 23.14 2.47 1.13
N ALA A 340 23.24 3.44 2.03
CA ALA A 340 23.93 4.71 1.78
C ALA A 340 25.46 4.53 1.59
N PRO A 341 26.15 5.42 0.84
CA PRO A 341 25.62 6.56 0.09
C PRO A 341 25.16 6.18 -1.33
N TYR A 342 24.22 6.97 -1.89
CA TYR A 342 23.78 6.82 -3.28
C TYR A 342 24.62 7.68 -4.24
N ARG A 343 24.64 7.29 -5.52
CA ARG A 343 25.27 8.09 -6.58
C ARG A 343 24.54 9.43 -6.72
N ARG A 344 25.30 10.50 -6.95
CA ARG A 344 24.80 11.85 -7.27
C ARG A 344 25.30 12.23 -8.65
N LEU A 345 24.41 12.61 -9.56
CA LEU A 345 24.73 12.86 -10.97
C LEU A 345 23.90 14.03 -11.50
N PRO A 346 24.51 15.15 -11.94
CA PRO A 346 23.77 16.22 -12.61
C PRO A 346 23.05 15.72 -13.87
N ILE A 347 21.83 16.24 -14.11
CA ILE A 347 20.99 15.77 -15.24
C ILE A 347 21.70 15.91 -16.60
N LEU A 348 22.40 17.02 -16.82
CA LEU A 348 23.14 17.25 -18.06
C LEU A 348 24.32 16.29 -18.23
N ASP A 349 24.98 15.94 -17.12
CA ASP A 349 26.05 14.95 -17.13
C ASP A 349 25.50 13.55 -17.38
N ALA A 350 24.32 13.21 -16.82
CA ALA A 350 23.65 11.95 -17.09
C ALA A 350 23.33 11.76 -18.58
N ILE A 351 22.77 12.80 -19.20
CA ILE A 351 22.47 12.79 -20.64
C ILE A 351 23.77 12.66 -21.45
N LYS A 352 24.81 13.41 -21.06
CA LYS A 352 26.12 13.36 -21.74
C LYS A 352 26.79 12.00 -21.62
N GLU A 353 26.76 11.37 -20.44
CA GLU A 353 27.29 10.01 -20.24
C GLU A 353 26.58 9.00 -21.15
N LYS A 354 25.26 9.14 -21.34
CA LYS A 354 24.46 8.19 -22.07
C LYS A 354 24.45 8.41 -23.58
N THR A 355 24.35 9.65 -24.01
CA THR A 355 24.15 10.01 -25.43
C THR A 355 25.38 10.57 -26.12
N GLY A 356 26.36 11.05 -25.33
CA GLY A 356 27.52 11.80 -25.83
C GLY A 356 27.23 13.29 -26.11
N LEU A 357 25.99 13.75 -25.92
CA LEU A 357 25.55 15.12 -26.22
C LEU A 357 25.85 16.06 -25.04
N ASP A 358 26.50 17.18 -25.31
CA ASP A 358 26.74 18.23 -24.32
C ASP A 358 25.69 19.34 -24.44
N LEU A 359 24.51 19.09 -23.85
CA LEU A 359 23.36 20.01 -23.96
C LEU A 359 23.61 21.36 -23.26
N ALA A 360 24.59 21.45 -22.32
CA ALA A 360 24.93 22.70 -21.66
C ALA A 360 25.41 23.78 -22.65
N SER A 361 26.07 23.37 -23.72
CA SER A 361 26.63 24.24 -24.75
C SER A 361 25.67 24.56 -25.90
N MET A 362 24.47 23.91 -25.92
CA MET A 362 23.51 24.01 -27.03
C MET A 362 22.42 25.06 -26.75
N ASP A 363 21.97 25.72 -27.80
CA ASP A 363 20.74 26.52 -27.77
C ASP A 363 19.49 25.62 -27.91
N GLU A 364 18.31 26.22 -27.75
CA GLU A 364 17.05 25.49 -27.77
C GLU A 364 16.80 24.75 -29.11
N ASP A 365 17.12 25.42 -30.23
CA ASP A 365 16.89 24.84 -31.56
C ASP A 365 17.80 23.64 -31.82
N ALA A 366 19.05 23.70 -31.38
CA ALA A 366 19.98 22.59 -31.45
C ALA A 366 19.53 21.41 -30.57
N ILE A 367 19.09 21.68 -29.33
CA ILE A 367 18.54 20.64 -28.43
C ILE A 367 17.29 20.01 -29.04
N ARG A 368 16.37 20.81 -29.62
CA ARG A 368 15.18 20.33 -30.30
C ARG A 368 15.52 19.39 -31.47
N ALA A 369 16.54 19.72 -32.24
CA ALA A 369 16.99 18.89 -33.35
C ALA A 369 17.57 17.54 -32.88
N GLU A 370 18.30 17.53 -31.75
CA GLU A 370 18.79 16.27 -31.15
C GLU A 370 17.66 15.47 -30.49
N ALA A 371 16.71 16.12 -29.79
CA ALA A 371 15.54 15.45 -29.22
C ALA A 371 14.76 14.64 -30.27
N LYS A 372 14.50 15.23 -31.45
CA LYS A 372 13.86 14.54 -32.58
C LYS A 372 14.64 13.30 -33.04
N LYS A 373 15.98 13.39 -33.11
CA LYS A 373 16.82 12.24 -33.48
C LYS A 373 16.79 11.12 -32.46
N LEU A 374 16.59 11.46 -31.18
CA LEU A 374 16.49 10.51 -30.07
C LEU A 374 15.10 9.92 -29.91
N GLY A 375 14.12 10.31 -30.73
CA GLY A 375 12.78 9.74 -30.72
C GLY A 375 11.75 10.51 -29.90
N VAL A 376 12.09 11.70 -29.39
CA VAL A 376 11.14 12.56 -28.66
C VAL A 376 10.11 13.12 -29.64
N GLU A 377 8.84 12.88 -29.35
CA GLU A 377 7.69 13.35 -30.13
C GLU A 377 7.25 14.76 -29.73
N ASP A 378 6.45 15.42 -30.52
CA ASP A 378 5.78 16.72 -30.25
C ASP A 378 6.70 17.87 -29.78
N THR A 379 7.95 17.87 -30.24
CA THR A 379 8.98 18.80 -29.76
C THR A 379 8.76 20.28 -30.15
N GLU A 380 7.83 20.58 -31.07
CA GLU A 380 7.61 21.92 -31.63
C GLU A 380 7.18 22.96 -30.61
N HIS A 381 6.45 22.53 -29.58
CA HIS A 381 5.89 23.41 -28.55
C HIS A 381 6.65 23.39 -27.23
N MET A 382 7.72 22.58 -27.15
CA MET A 382 8.52 22.42 -25.94
C MET A 382 9.59 23.51 -25.84
N GLY A 383 9.73 24.16 -24.69
CA GLY A 383 10.88 25.01 -24.36
C GLY A 383 12.12 24.17 -23.98
N LYS A 384 13.26 24.85 -23.83
CA LYS A 384 14.57 24.23 -23.54
C LYS A 384 14.53 23.26 -22.35
N GLY A 385 13.91 23.65 -21.23
CA GLY A 385 13.80 22.78 -20.05
C GLY A 385 13.05 21.49 -20.34
N LYS A 386 11.86 21.59 -20.96
CA LYS A 386 11.04 20.41 -21.30
C LYS A 386 11.74 19.48 -22.29
N LEU A 387 12.47 20.02 -23.26
CA LEU A 387 13.28 19.22 -24.20
C LEU A 387 14.37 18.42 -23.48
N ILE A 388 15.03 19.00 -22.49
CA ILE A 388 16.04 18.31 -21.68
C ILE A 388 15.41 17.18 -20.87
N ASP A 389 14.24 17.43 -20.28
CA ASP A 389 13.46 16.45 -19.52
C ASP A 389 13.06 15.24 -20.37
N GLU A 390 12.48 15.49 -21.52
CA GLU A 390 12.07 14.42 -22.45
C GLU A 390 13.26 13.62 -22.97
N ILE A 391 14.39 14.28 -23.28
CA ILE A 391 15.64 13.58 -23.64
C ILE A 391 16.11 12.69 -22.49
N PHE A 392 16.06 13.19 -21.25
CA PHE A 392 16.42 12.39 -20.06
C PHE A 392 15.48 11.21 -19.86
N GLY A 393 14.17 11.43 -19.93
CA GLY A 393 13.17 10.37 -19.84
C GLY A 393 13.38 9.25 -20.86
N GLU A 394 13.53 9.63 -22.13
CA GLU A 394 13.68 8.68 -23.23
C GLU A 394 15.01 7.90 -23.19
N THR A 395 16.11 8.56 -22.80
CA THR A 395 17.45 7.96 -22.95
C THR A 395 18.07 7.45 -21.64
N CYS A 396 17.74 8.05 -20.50
CA CYS A 396 18.46 7.85 -19.24
C CYS A 396 17.65 7.19 -18.14
N GLU A 397 16.41 7.61 -17.92
CA GLU A 397 15.59 7.26 -16.74
C GLU A 397 15.57 5.75 -16.49
N GLY A 398 15.21 4.94 -17.50
CA GLY A 398 15.12 3.48 -17.42
C GLY A 398 16.44 2.76 -17.10
N THR A 399 17.57 3.46 -17.13
CA THR A 399 18.90 2.85 -16.91
C THR A 399 19.37 2.90 -15.45
N PHE A 400 18.71 3.70 -14.60
CA PHE A 400 19.09 3.87 -13.20
C PHE A 400 18.46 2.78 -12.33
N ILE A 401 19.10 1.62 -12.24
CA ILE A 401 18.62 0.49 -11.43
C ILE A 401 18.89 0.74 -9.94
N GLN A 402 20.14 1.08 -9.59
CA GLN A 402 20.50 1.41 -8.21
C GLN A 402 20.08 2.84 -7.85
N PRO A 403 19.75 3.12 -6.57
CA PRO A 403 19.34 4.44 -6.13
C PRO A 403 20.37 5.51 -6.56
N THR A 404 19.91 6.49 -7.35
CA THR A 404 20.75 7.54 -7.90
C THR A 404 20.02 8.88 -7.84
N PHE A 405 20.62 9.87 -7.20
CA PHE A 405 20.13 11.24 -7.25
C PHE A 405 20.53 11.89 -8.56
N ILE A 406 19.55 12.29 -9.35
CA ILE A 406 19.74 13.14 -10.52
C ILE A 406 19.56 14.58 -10.03
N THR A 407 20.57 15.43 -10.22
CA THR A 407 20.65 16.76 -9.59
C THR A 407 20.71 17.89 -10.61
N ASP A 408 20.56 19.12 -10.14
CA ASP A 408 20.86 20.35 -10.87
C ASP A 408 20.02 20.54 -12.14
N TYR A 409 18.70 20.49 -11.95
CA TYR A 409 17.73 20.67 -13.03
C TYR A 409 17.69 22.10 -13.56
N PRO A 410 17.38 22.31 -14.85
CA PRO A 410 17.15 23.64 -15.42
C PRO A 410 16.07 24.44 -14.67
N VAL A 411 16.27 25.74 -14.63
CA VAL A 411 15.35 26.66 -13.92
C VAL A 411 13.94 26.64 -14.48
N GLU A 412 13.79 26.47 -15.76
CA GLU A 412 12.51 26.46 -16.48
C GLU A 412 11.60 25.31 -16.06
N MET A 413 12.21 24.21 -15.56
CA MET A 413 11.48 23.02 -15.10
C MET A 413 11.14 23.08 -13.60
N SER A 414 11.54 24.10 -12.88
CA SER A 414 11.54 24.08 -11.41
C SER A 414 11.01 25.40 -10.83
N PRO A 415 9.71 25.72 -11.02
CA PRO A 415 9.16 27.02 -10.66
C PRO A 415 9.15 27.35 -9.17
N LEU A 416 9.25 26.34 -8.29
CA LEU A 416 9.22 26.48 -6.83
C LEU A 416 10.61 26.31 -6.16
N THR A 417 11.65 26.13 -6.99
CA THR A 417 13.00 25.77 -6.53
C THR A 417 13.96 26.95 -6.55
N LYS A 418 14.83 27.02 -5.54
CA LYS A 418 15.91 28.01 -5.44
C LYS A 418 16.92 27.86 -6.58
N LEU A 419 17.39 28.99 -7.14
CA LEU A 419 18.51 29.00 -8.07
C LEU A 419 19.73 28.34 -7.45
N HIS A 420 20.48 27.61 -8.27
CA HIS A 420 21.73 26.98 -7.84
C HIS A 420 22.77 28.04 -7.46
N ARG A 421 23.36 27.92 -6.26
CA ARG A 421 24.28 28.92 -5.67
C ARG A 421 25.55 29.16 -6.46
N SER A 422 25.93 28.27 -7.40
CA SER A 422 27.19 28.35 -8.15
C SER A 422 27.10 27.98 -9.63
N LYS A 423 25.94 27.54 -10.12
CA LYS A 423 25.72 27.12 -11.52
C LYS A 423 24.56 27.93 -12.13
N PRO A 424 24.85 29.01 -12.88
CA PRO A 424 23.80 29.82 -13.50
C PRO A 424 22.87 29.01 -14.41
N GLY A 425 21.58 29.31 -14.38
CA GLY A 425 20.55 28.63 -15.18
C GLY A 425 20.08 27.28 -14.62
N LEU A 426 20.67 26.80 -13.53
CA LEU A 426 20.28 25.58 -12.86
C LEU A 426 19.65 25.88 -11.48
N THR A 427 19.04 24.87 -10.89
CA THR A 427 18.38 24.92 -9.58
C THR A 427 18.97 23.88 -8.64
N GLU A 428 18.82 24.11 -7.33
CA GLU A 428 19.17 23.15 -6.27
C GLU A 428 18.05 22.11 -6.08
N ARG A 429 17.86 21.25 -7.08
CA ARG A 429 16.84 20.20 -7.13
C ARG A 429 17.48 18.83 -7.35
N PHE A 430 16.88 17.82 -6.80
CA PHE A 430 17.14 16.44 -7.21
C PHE A 430 15.87 15.63 -7.36
N GLU A 431 15.95 14.62 -8.21
CA GLU A 431 15.04 13.49 -8.22
C GLU A 431 15.82 12.21 -7.87
N LEU A 432 15.20 11.33 -7.08
CA LEU A 432 15.78 10.03 -6.74
C LEU A 432 15.24 8.97 -7.68
N MET A 433 16.10 8.47 -8.56
CA MET A 433 15.80 7.36 -9.45
C MET A 433 16.12 6.02 -8.78
N VAL A 434 15.18 5.08 -8.85
CA VAL A 434 15.31 3.70 -8.36
C VAL A 434 14.62 2.76 -9.33
N ASN A 435 15.32 1.73 -9.79
CA ASN A 435 14.79 0.74 -10.74
C ASN A 435 14.09 1.36 -11.96
N GLY A 436 14.71 2.40 -12.52
CA GLY A 436 14.22 3.09 -13.72
C GLY A 436 12.98 3.95 -13.48
N LYS A 437 12.72 4.40 -12.27
CA LYS A 437 11.58 5.23 -11.90
C LYS A 437 11.95 6.28 -10.86
N GLU A 438 11.35 7.47 -10.98
CA GLU A 438 11.40 8.49 -9.94
C GLU A 438 10.68 7.98 -8.67
N LEU A 439 11.37 8.02 -7.52
CA LEU A 439 10.82 7.72 -6.20
C LEU A 439 10.53 8.97 -5.38
N ALA A 440 11.38 9.95 -5.47
CA ALA A 440 11.30 11.19 -4.71
C ALA A 440 11.78 12.39 -5.51
N ASN A 441 11.21 13.56 -5.21
CA ASN A 441 11.59 14.86 -5.75
C ASN A 441 11.80 15.83 -4.59
N ALA A 442 12.92 16.56 -4.60
CA ALA A 442 13.28 17.46 -3.51
C ALA A 442 14.17 18.60 -3.98
N TYR A 443 14.14 19.69 -3.22
CA TYR A 443 14.93 20.87 -3.54
C TYR A 443 15.16 21.79 -2.34
N SER A 444 16.08 22.74 -2.50
CA SER A 444 16.14 23.96 -1.69
C SER A 444 14.99 24.87 -2.14
N GLU A 445 14.14 25.27 -1.21
CA GLU A 445 12.92 26.01 -1.51
C GLU A 445 13.21 27.44 -1.99
N LEU A 446 12.48 27.86 -3.01
CA LEU A 446 12.47 29.26 -3.41
C LEU A 446 11.73 30.09 -2.34
N ASN A 447 12.48 30.95 -1.64
CA ASN A 447 12.00 31.76 -0.53
C ASN A 447 12.08 33.28 -0.80
N ASP A 448 12.42 33.67 -2.03
CA ASP A 448 12.36 35.06 -2.48
C ASP A 448 10.97 35.33 -3.11
N PRO A 449 10.11 36.16 -2.49
CA PRO A 449 8.76 36.38 -3.00
C PRO A 449 8.75 37.07 -4.37
N ILE A 450 9.76 37.90 -4.69
CA ILE A 450 9.82 38.59 -5.99
C ILE A 450 10.17 37.60 -7.11
N ASP A 451 11.18 36.77 -6.89
CA ASP A 451 11.54 35.70 -7.84
C ASP A 451 10.40 34.70 -7.98
N GLN A 452 9.76 34.28 -6.88
CA GLN A 452 8.62 33.36 -6.92
C GLN A 452 7.45 33.91 -7.75
N TYR A 453 7.11 35.21 -7.58
CA TYR A 453 6.08 35.84 -8.38
C TYR A 453 6.41 35.80 -9.87
N ASN A 454 7.65 36.16 -10.23
CA ASN A 454 8.10 36.13 -11.61
C ASN A 454 8.03 34.72 -12.22
N ARG A 455 8.38 33.67 -11.43
CA ARG A 455 8.24 32.28 -11.88
C ARG A 455 6.79 31.88 -12.16
N PHE A 456 5.86 32.28 -11.30
CA PHE A 456 4.41 32.06 -11.55
C PHE A 456 3.91 32.81 -12.78
N VAL A 457 4.37 34.06 -13.02
CA VAL A 457 4.04 34.78 -14.24
C VAL A 457 4.54 34.05 -15.50
N GLU A 458 5.72 33.46 -15.47
CA GLU A 458 6.20 32.65 -16.60
C GLU A 458 5.36 31.37 -16.78
N GLN A 459 4.93 30.71 -15.70
CA GLN A 459 4.02 29.57 -15.76
C GLN A 459 2.66 29.95 -16.38
N MET A 460 2.10 31.10 -16.03
CA MET A 460 0.84 31.57 -16.64
C MET A 460 0.96 31.79 -18.15
N LYS A 461 2.11 32.21 -18.66
CA LYS A 461 2.36 32.32 -20.10
C LYS A 461 2.34 30.96 -20.81
N LEU A 462 2.67 29.88 -20.10
CA LEU A 462 2.55 28.51 -20.63
C LEU A 462 1.07 28.09 -20.65
N ALA A 463 0.31 28.40 -19.60
CA ALA A 463 -1.14 28.18 -19.57
C ALA A 463 -1.85 28.89 -20.73
N ASP A 464 -1.50 30.14 -21.01
CA ASP A 464 -2.05 30.91 -22.15
C ASP A 464 -1.74 30.28 -23.52
N LYS A 465 -0.72 29.45 -23.59
CA LYS A 465 -0.35 28.67 -24.79
C LYS A 465 -1.01 27.28 -24.86
N GLY A 466 -1.85 26.95 -23.87
CA GLY A 466 -2.62 25.70 -23.85
C GLY A 466 -2.01 24.61 -22.96
N ASP A 467 -1.09 24.93 -22.08
CA ASP A 467 -0.59 23.99 -21.06
C ASP A 467 -1.57 23.95 -19.87
N ASP A 468 -2.44 22.93 -19.86
CA ASP A 468 -3.47 22.73 -18.83
C ASP A 468 -2.88 22.34 -17.45
N GLU A 469 -1.59 22.04 -17.35
CA GLU A 469 -0.88 21.65 -16.14
C GLU A 469 -0.07 22.78 -15.52
N ALA A 470 0.01 23.92 -16.20
CA ALA A 470 0.75 25.08 -15.73
C ALA A 470 0.17 25.65 -14.43
N MET A 471 1.05 26.05 -13.51
CA MET A 471 0.64 26.60 -12.22
C MET A 471 0.03 27.98 -12.34
N VAL A 472 -1.03 28.23 -11.57
CA VAL A 472 -1.64 29.56 -11.39
C VAL A 472 -1.08 30.25 -10.13
N ILE A 473 -1.17 31.59 -10.08
CA ILE A 473 -0.69 32.35 -8.92
C ILE A 473 -1.60 32.12 -7.72
N ASP A 474 -1.05 31.58 -6.65
CA ASP A 474 -1.69 31.56 -5.33
C ASP A 474 -1.28 32.84 -4.57
N HIS A 475 -2.16 33.84 -4.58
CA HIS A 475 -1.91 35.12 -3.93
C HIS A 475 -1.75 35.02 -2.41
N ASP A 476 -2.36 34.04 -1.77
CA ASP A 476 -2.23 33.82 -0.33
C ASP A 476 -0.86 33.20 0.01
N PHE A 477 -0.38 32.29 -0.82
CA PHE A 477 0.98 31.77 -0.72
C PHE A 477 2.01 32.89 -0.96
N MET A 478 1.81 33.74 -1.96
CA MET A 478 2.68 34.89 -2.20
C MET A 478 2.75 35.81 -0.99
N ARG A 479 1.61 36.17 -0.42
CA ARG A 479 1.53 36.96 0.81
C ARG A 479 2.24 36.27 1.99
N ALA A 480 2.14 34.97 2.13
CA ALA A 480 2.86 34.22 3.17
C ALA A 480 4.37 34.35 3.00
N LEU A 481 4.91 34.21 1.78
CA LEU A 481 6.33 34.41 1.50
C LEU A 481 6.81 35.82 1.82
N GLU A 482 5.97 36.86 1.66
CA GLU A 482 6.31 38.24 2.00
C GLU A 482 6.49 38.45 3.52
N TYR A 483 5.91 37.58 4.38
CA TYR A 483 6.22 37.58 5.81
C TYR A 483 7.58 36.94 6.14
N GLY A 484 8.21 36.29 5.15
CA GLY A 484 9.53 35.69 5.26
C GLY A 484 9.49 34.20 5.50
N MET A 485 10.07 33.42 4.60
CA MET A 485 10.35 32.00 4.77
C MET A 485 11.86 31.80 4.93
N PRO A 486 12.33 31.16 6.00
CA PRO A 486 13.76 30.88 6.16
C PRO A 486 14.28 29.93 5.08
N PRO A 487 15.60 29.79 4.90
CA PRO A 487 16.15 28.71 4.08
C PRO A 487 15.54 27.38 4.49
N THR A 488 14.95 26.66 3.53
CA THR A 488 14.17 25.45 3.76
C THR A 488 14.46 24.44 2.67
N SER A 489 14.46 23.17 3.00
CA SER A 489 14.45 22.11 2.01
C SER A 489 13.19 21.25 2.16
N GLY A 490 12.55 20.96 1.03
CA GLY A 490 11.39 20.09 0.95
C GLY A 490 11.65 18.83 0.13
N ILE A 491 10.89 17.79 0.42
CA ILE A 491 10.88 16.52 -0.32
C ILE A 491 9.48 15.94 -0.42
N GLY A 492 9.13 15.45 -1.59
CA GLY A 492 7.98 14.57 -1.82
C GLY A 492 8.43 13.14 -2.11
N ILE A 493 7.83 12.16 -1.43
CA ILE A 493 8.07 10.72 -1.67
C ILE A 493 6.74 10.04 -2.00
N GLY A 494 6.67 9.39 -3.17
CA GLY A 494 5.52 8.58 -3.56
C GLY A 494 5.45 7.28 -2.74
N ILE A 495 4.54 7.23 -1.77
CA ILE A 495 4.41 6.08 -0.85
C ILE A 495 3.98 4.81 -1.58
N ASP A 496 3.12 4.93 -2.59
CA ASP A 496 2.68 3.76 -3.36
C ASP A 496 3.86 3.16 -4.14
N ARG A 497 4.67 4.00 -4.77
CA ARG A 497 5.88 3.58 -5.50
C ARG A 497 6.94 3.00 -4.55
N LEU A 498 7.16 3.64 -3.40
CA LEU A 498 8.03 3.09 -2.35
C LEU A 498 7.55 1.72 -1.87
N ALA A 499 6.23 1.55 -1.70
CA ALA A 499 5.66 0.26 -1.33
C ALA A 499 5.85 -0.79 -2.43
N MET A 500 5.70 -0.44 -3.72
CA MET A 500 6.01 -1.33 -4.84
C MET A 500 7.46 -1.83 -4.75
N PHE A 501 8.42 -0.93 -4.57
CA PHE A 501 9.82 -1.29 -4.48
C PHE A 501 10.11 -2.16 -3.25
N MET A 502 9.71 -1.75 -2.06
CA MET A 502 9.98 -2.48 -0.82
C MET A 502 9.30 -3.84 -0.73
N THR A 503 8.27 -4.09 -1.54
CA THR A 503 7.54 -5.36 -1.57
C THR A 503 7.78 -6.17 -2.85
N GLY A 504 8.56 -5.64 -3.81
CA GLY A 504 8.84 -6.28 -5.09
C GLY A 504 7.60 -6.39 -6.01
N GLN A 505 6.58 -5.55 -5.79
CA GLN A 505 5.36 -5.61 -6.58
C GLN A 505 5.50 -4.86 -7.90
N PRO A 506 5.01 -5.44 -9.02
CA PRO A 506 5.25 -4.90 -10.36
C PRO A 506 4.30 -3.75 -10.74
N THR A 507 3.20 -3.56 -10.00
CA THR A 507 2.18 -2.55 -10.33
C THR A 507 1.62 -1.88 -9.08
N ILE A 508 1.15 -0.65 -9.25
CA ILE A 508 0.56 0.15 -8.15
C ILE A 508 -0.70 -0.50 -7.57
N GLN A 509 -1.48 -1.23 -8.38
CA GLN A 509 -2.69 -1.91 -7.95
C GLN A 509 -2.39 -3.02 -6.92
N GLU A 510 -1.21 -3.63 -6.96
CA GLU A 510 -0.81 -4.66 -5.99
C GLU A 510 -0.55 -4.08 -4.59
N VAL A 511 -0.23 -2.80 -4.49
CA VAL A 511 0.03 -2.11 -3.22
C VAL A 511 -1.12 -1.21 -2.74
N LEU A 512 -2.21 -1.13 -3.51
CA LEU A 512 -3.46 -0.48 -3.15
C LEU A 512 -4.50 -1.52 -2.75
N LEU A 513 -5.17 -1.33 -1.59
CA LEU A 513 -6.23 -2.25 -1.17
C LEU A 513 -7.39 -2.24 -2.15
N PHE A 514 -7.84 -1.06 -2.55
CA PHE A 514 -8.92 -0.87 -3.50
C PHE A 514 -8.49 0.17 -4.55
N PRO A 515 -7.78 -0.25 -5.61
CA PRO A 515 -7.39 0.65 -6.70
C PRO A 515 -8.63 1.13 -7.47
N THR A 516 -8.51 2.28 -8.10
CA THR A 516 -9.54 2.76 -9.03
C THR A 516 -9.62 1.81 -10.23
N MET A 517 -10.83 1.37 -10.55
CA MET A 517 -11.10 0.43 -11.63
C MET A 517 -12.08 1.03 -12.63
N LYS A 518 -11.96 0.64 -13.90
CA LYS A 518 -13.00 0.97 -14.88
C LYS A 518 -14.34 0.38 -14.44
N PRO A 519 -15.48 1.07 -14.68
CA PRO A 519 -16.80 0.49 -14.40
C PRO A 519 -16.96 -0.88 -15.09
N GLU A 520 -17.63 -1.81 -14.42
CA GLU A 520 -18.04 -3.06 -15.07
C GLU A 520 -19.07 -2.72 -16.16
N VAL A 521 -18.83 -3.22 -17.35
CA VAL A 521 -19.82 -3.13 -18.44
C VAL A 521 -20.82 -4.27 -18.18
N ASN A 522 -22.01 -3.91 -17.67
CA ASN A 522 -23.12 -4.86 -17.46
C ASN A 522 -23.71 -5.35 -18.78
#